data_742ec062072425392ec57900b56a78c4
#
_entry.id   742ec062072425392ec57900b56a78c4
#
_cell.length_a   1.000
_cell.length_b   1.000
_cell.length_c   1.000
_cell.angle_alpha   90.00
_cell.angle_beta   90.00
_cell.angle_gamma   90.00
#
_symmetry.space_group_name_H-M   'P 1'
#
loop_
_entity.id
_entity.type
_entity.pdbx_description
1 polymer ?
#
loop_
_entity_poly.entity_id
_entity_poly.type
_entity_poly.pdbx_seq_one_letter_code
_entity_poly.pdbx_strand_id
1 'polypeptide(L)'
;AKLLPFAAGKCVLDASCGSGLFTRRFVKSGDYGCVVALDFSDAMLRQARTFASEEGLVDASSTDEATSINQEDGLLFVRADIARIPMTSDSVGGVHAGAAIHCWPQPREAVAEICRVLEPGGAFCGTTFLTPQLPFADDETQQRVDAAMRELQTAVVGRAGGTRGFRQWNKKDLRDLCVECGLVDFECDVRGGFIFFSARKPAPVA
;
A
#
# COMPACT_ATOMS: atom_id res chain seq x y z
N ALA A 1 -7.65 -10.52 -2.77
CA ALA A 1 -8.89 -11.18 -2.37
C ALA A 1 -9.66 -10.46 -1.25
N LYS A 2 -9.01 -9.63 -0.39
CA LYS A 2 -9.71 -8.92 0.69
C LYS A 2 -10.24 -7.54 0.30
N LEU A 3 -9.87 -6.97 -0.83
CA LEU A 3 -10.48 -5.74 -1.34
C LEU A 3 -11.91 -5.98 -1.83
N LEU A 4 -12.18 -7.15 -2.38
CA LEU A 4 -13.54 -7.59 -2.68
C LEU A 4 -14.23 -8.12 -1.38
N PRO A 5 -15.51 -7.85 -1.18
CA PRO A 5 -16.48 -7.20 -2.07
C PRO A 5 -16.52 -5.66 -1.96
N PHE A 6 -15.67 -5.02 -1.13
CA PHE A 6 -15.78 -3.60 -0.79
C PHE A 6 -15.51 -2.66 -1.96
N ALA A 7 -14.66 -3.10 -2.90
CA ALA A 7 -14.22 -2.30 -4.03
C ALA A 7 -14.74 -2.83 -5.39
N ALA A 8 -15.65 -3.82 -5.40
CA ALA A 8 -16.21 -4.34 -6.64
C ALA A 8 -16.92 -3.25 -7.43
N GLY A 9 -16.57 -3.11 -8.73
CA GLY A 9 -17.10 -2.08 -9.62
C GLY A 9 -16.63 -0.65 -9.33
N LYS A 10 -15.82 -0.44 -8.29
CA LYS A 10 -15.30 0.87 -7.89
C LYS A 10 -13.84 1.06 -8.32
N CYS A 11 -13.32 2.26 -8.13
CA CYS A 11 -11.91 2.55 -8.33
C CYS A 11 -11.06 1.93 -7.22
N VAL A 12 -9.91 1.35 -7.59
CA VAL A 12 -8.91 0.79 -6.67
C VAL A 12 -7.58 1.50 -6.85
N LEU A 13 -6.94 1.85 -5.74
CA LEU A 13 -5.59 2.41 -5.72
C LEU A 13 -4.58 1.30 -5.33
N ASP A 14 -3.64 1.02 -6.22
CA ASP A 14 -2.43 0.23 -5.92
C ASP A 14 -1.32 1.18 -5.47
N ALA A 15 -1.20 1.35 -4.16
CA ALA A 15 -0.34 2.33 -3.51
C ALA A 15 1.09 1.80 -3.39
N SER A 16 2.07 2.53 -3.92
CA SER A 16 3.46 2.09 -4.11
C SER A 16 3.50 0.81 -4.94
N CYS A 17 2.96 0.90 -6.15
CA CYS A 17 2.71 -0.24 -7.03
C CYS A 17 3.98 -0.93 -7.54
N GLY A 18 5.15 -0.29 -7.41
CA GLY A 18 6.42 -0.78 -7.92
C GLY A 18 6.34 -1.07 -9.43
N SER A 19 6.74 -2.27 -9.83
CA SER A 19 6.65 -2.72 -11.24
C SER A 19 5.24 -3.13 -11.69
N GLY A 20 4.20 -2.83 -10.90
CA GLY A 20 2.80 -3.03 -11.28
C GLY A 20 2.30 -4.48 -11.28
N LEU A 21 2.91 -5.37 -10.49
CA LEU A 21 2.49 -6.78 -10.42
C LEU A 21 1.02 -6.93 -10.00
N PHE A 22 0.61 -6.24 -8.94
CA PHE A 22 -0.77 -6.28 -8.45
C PHE A 22 -1.69 -5.42 -9.31
N THR A 23 -1.22 -4.28 -9.78
CA THR A 23 -1.93 -3.43 -10.76
C THR A 23 -2.45 -4.26 -11.93
N ARG A 24 -1.57 -5.00 -12.60
CA ARG A 24 -1.96 -5.85 -13.75
C ARG A 24 -2.95 -6.95 -13.37
N ARG A 25 -2.84 -7.52 -12.17
CA ARG A 25 -3.80 -8.51 -11.66
C ARG A 25 -5.17 -7.90 -11.39
N PHE A 26 -5.22 -6.67 -10.86
CA PHE A 26 -6.48 -5.97 -10.65
C PHE A 26 -7.17 -5.66 -11.97
N VAL A 27 -6.45 -5.15 -12.95
CA VAL A 27 -7.01 -4.89 -14.30
C VAL A 27 -7.53 -6.17 -14.94
N LYS A 28 -6.74 -7.25 -14.94
CA LYS A 28 -7.12 -8.54 -15.53
C LYS A 28 -8.31 -9.22 -14.85
N SER A 29 -8.57 -8.90 -13.58
CA SER A 29 -9.70 -9.49 -12.89
C SER A 29 -11.04 -9.01 -13.44
N GLY A 30 -11.09 -7.79 -14.00
CA GLY A 30 -12.33 -7.17 -14.45
C GLY A 30 -13.29 -6.79 -13.30
N ASP A 31 -12.85 -6.93 -12.05
CA ASP A 31 -13.70 -6.73 -10.86
C ASP A 31 -13.87 -5.25 -10.50
N TYR A 32 -13.00 -4.37 -11.02
CA TYR A 32 -12.89 -2.97 -10.61
C TYR A 32 -13.25 -2.02 -11.75
N GLY A 33 -13.90 -0.91 -11.42
CA GLY A 33 -14.29 0.11 -12.40
C GLY A 33 -13.10 0.92 -12.90
N CYS A 34 -12.07 1.11 -12.06
CA CYS A 34 -10.78 1.64 -12.48
C CYS A 34 -9.66 1.18 -11.52
N VAL A 35 -8.42 1.19 -12.01
CA VAL A 35 -7.22 0.88 -11.24
C VAL A 35 -6.23 2.04 -11.37
N VAL A 36 -5.84 2.62 -10.24
CA VAL A 36 -4.81 3.67 -10.19
C VAL A 36 -3.53 3.05 -9.63
N ALA A 37 -2.47 3.04 -10.43
CA ALA A 37 -1.14 2.61 -10.04
C ALA A 37 -0.32 3.82 -9.62
N LEU A 38 -0.07 3.98 -8.31
CA LEU A 38 0.68 5.10 -7.75
C LEU A 38 2.03 4.64 -7.25
N ASP A 39 3.10 5.32 -7.65
CA ASP A 39 4.44 5.15 -7.09
C ASP A 39 5.21 6.47 -7.07
N PHE A 40 6.14 6.60 -6.13
CA PHE A 40 7.04 7.76 -6.07
C PHE A 40 8.14 7.67 -7.15
N SER A 41 8.57 6.46 -7.47
CA SER A 41 9.67 6.17 -8.39
C SER A 41 9.19 6.18 -9.84
N ASP A 42 9.66 7.15 -10.59
CA ASP A 42 9.44 7.22 -12.03
C ASP A 42 9.97 5.97 -12.78
N ALA A 43 11.10 5.43 -12.33
CA ALA A 43 11.65 4.19 -12.90
C ALA A 43 10.72 2.98 -12.69
N MET A 44 10.06 2.87 -11.53
CA MET A 44 9.08 1.82 -11.27
C MET A 44 7.83 1.99 -12.14
N LEU A 45 7.33 3.21 -12.28
CA LEU A 45 6.17 3.47 -13.14
C LEU A 45 6.46 3.18 -14.62
N ARG A 46 7.65 3.54 -15.13
CA ARG A 46 8.06 3.15 -16.48
C ARG A 46 8.07 1.64 -16.66
N GLN A 47 8.64 0.90 -15.70
CA GLN A 47 8.64 -0.55 -15.74
C GLN A 47 7.22 -1.14 -15.66
N ALA A 48 6.37 -0.57 -14.81
CA ALA A 48 4.97 -1.00 -14.68
C ALA A 48 4.20 -0.80 -16.00
N ARG A 49 4.40 0.34 -16.68
CA ARG A 49 3.83 0.60 -18.02
C ARG A 49 4.32 -0.39 -19.07
N THR A 50 5.64 -0.65 -19.11
CA THR A 50 6.23 -1.62 -20.03
C THR A 50 5.57 -2.99 -19.85
N PHE A 51 5.50 -3.50 -18.64
CA PHE A 51 4.87 -4.79 -18.37
C PHE A 51 3.36 -4.81 -18.64
N ALA A 52 2.66 -3.69 -18.40
CA ALA A 52 1.24 -3.58 -18.74
C ALA A 52 1.03 -3.59 -20.26
N SER A 53 1.90 -2.92 -21.02
CA SER A 53 1.88 -2.92 -22.50
C SER A 53 2.21 -4.29 -23.09
N GLU A 54 3.23 -4.98 -22.57
CA GLU A 54 3.58 -6.35 -22.97
C GLU A 54 2.42 -7.35 -22.77
N GLU A 55 1.59 -7.08 -21.76
CA GLU A 55 0.40 -7.88 -21.45
C GLU A 55 -0.88 -7.37 -22.14
N GLY A 56 -0.78 -6.35 -23.02
CA GLY A 56 -1.90 -5.79 -23.78
C GLY A 56 -2.93 -5.02 -22.95
N LEU A 57 -2.52 -4.50 -21.77
CA LEU A 57 -3.41 -3.77 -20.85
C LEU A 57 -3.41 -2.26 -21.07
N VAL A 58 -2.46 -1.75 -21.85
CA VAL A 58 -2.35 -0.35 -22.27
C VAL A 58 -1.71 -0.28 -23.65
N ASP A 59 -2.04 0.75 -24.42
CA ASP A 59 -1.44 0.99 -25.73
C ASP A 59 0.03 1.39 -25.61
N ALA A 60 0.89 0.75 -26.40
CA ALA A 60 2.32 1.06 -26.47
C ALA A 60 2.60 2.49 -27.01
N SER A 61 1.64 3.08 -27.72
CA SER A 61 1.77 4.40 -28.36
C SER A 61 1.47 5.58 -27.42
N SER A 62 0.92 5.33 -26.24
CA SER A 62 0.60 6.39 -25.26
C SER A 62 1.86 6.81 -24.51
N THR A 63 2.72 7.61 -25.16
CA THR A 63 3.99 8.13 -24.63
C THR A 63 3.84 9.38 -23.77
N ASP A 64 2.65 9.90 -23.55
CA ASP A 64 2.44 11.15 -22.81
C ASP A 64 2.66 10.96 -21.31
N GLU A 65 3.65 11.69 -20.82
CA GLU A 65 4.24 11.62 -19.47
C GLU A 65 3.29 11.95 -18.32
N ALA A 66 2.10 12.44 -18.54
CA ALA A 66 1.31 12.99 -17.44
C ALA A 66 -0.19 12.67 -17.42
N THR A 67 -0.82 12.26 -18.50
CA THR A 67 -2.31 12.24 -18.50
C THR A 67 -2.92 11.36 -19.61
N SER A 68 -2.51 10.12 -19.74
CA SER A 68 -3.34 9.21 -20.55
C SER A 68 -4.44 8.64 -19.68
N ILE A 69 -5.48 9.44 -19.46
CA ILE A 69 -6.79 8.92 -19.08
C ILE A 69 -7.36 8.27 -20.35
N ASN A 70 -6.94 7.09 -20.67
CA ASN A 70 -7.72 6.25 -21.56
C ASN A 70 -8.87 5.72 -20.67
N GLN A 71 -9.97 6.44 -20.67
CA GLN A 71 -11.20 6.06 -19.96
C GLN A 71 -11.74 4.69 -20.40
N GLU A 72 -11.27 4.17 -21.52
CA GLU A 72 -11.66 2.86 -22.04
C GLU A 72 -10.93 1.70 -21.34
N ASP A 73 -9.71 1.88 -20.81
CA ASP A 73 -8.91 0.79 -20.25
C ASP A 73 -8.94 0.72 -18.71
N GLY A 74 -9.50 1.70 -18.04
CA GLY A 74 -9.65 1.71 -16.57
C GLY A 74 -8.34 1.67 -15.77
N LEU A 75 -7.16 1.93 -16.39
CA LEU A 75 -5.85 1.93 -15.73
C LEU A 75 -5.15 3.29 -15.84
N LEU A 76 -4.75 3.84 -14.69
CA LEU A 76 -4.00 5.10 -14.58
C LEU A 76 -2.68 4.87 -13.87
N PHE A 77 -1.61 5.51 -14.36
CA PHE A 77 -0.32 5.57 -13.67
C PHE A 77 -0.08 6.98 -13.14
N VAL A 78 0.16 7.08 -11.83
CA VAL A 78 0.30 8.35 -11.14
C VAL A 78 1.63 8.38 -10.38
N ARG A 79 2.48 9.37 -10.69
CA ARG A 79 3.68 9.62 -9.90
C ARG A 79 3.34 10.56 -8.75
N ALA A 80 3.39 10.06 -7.52
CA ALA A 80 3.11 10.86 -6.33
C ALA A 80 3.77 10.27 -5.07
N ASP A 81 3.89 11.12 -4.04
CA ASP A 81 4.20 10.70 -2.69
C ASP A 81 2.94 10.12 -2.05
N ILE A 82 3.05 8.94 -1.47
CA ILE A 82 1.95 8.28 -0.77
C ILE A 82 1.42 9.11 0.42
N ALA A 83 2.23 9.97 1.00
CA ALA A 83 1.83 10.91 2.05
C ALA A 83 1.07 12.14 1.50
N ARG A 84 0.89 12.25 0.17
CA ARG A 84 0.18 13.33 -0.53
C ARG A 84 -0.48 12.80 -1.80
N ILE A 85 -1.50 11.99 -1.64
CA ILE A 85 -2.20 11.35 -2.75
C ILE A 85 -3.01 12.40 -3.53
N PRO A 86 -2.76 12.60 -4.85
CA PRO A 86 -3.43 13.63 -5.65
C PRO A 86 -4.82 13.17 -6.10
N MET A 87 -5.63 12.73 -5.16
CA MET A 87 -7.01 12.27 -5.35
C MET A 87 -7.92 12.95 -4.33
N THR A 88 -9.19 13.12 -4.68
CA THR A 88 -10.19 13.67 -3.77
C THR A 88 -10.47 12.72 -2.61
N SER A 89 -11.00 13.26 -1.51
CA SER A 89 -11.50 12.42 -0.42
C SER A 89 -12.66 11.56 -0.91
N ASP A 90 -12.81 10.38 -0.31
CA ASP A 90 -13.95 9.48 -0.58
C ASP A 90 -14.08 9.07 -2.07
N SER A 91 -12.96 8.85 -2.76
CA SER A 91 -12.93 8.60 -4.21
C SER A 91 -12.56 7.19 -4.63
N VAL A 92 -12.12 6.32 -3.71
CA VAL A 92 -11.75 4.95 -4.03
C VAL A 92 -12.42 3.93 -3.10
N GLY A 93 -12.89 2.83 -3.66
CA GLY A 93 -13.51 1.74 -2.90
C GLY A 93 -12.51 0.86 -2.17
N GLY A 94 -11.23 0.88 -2.60
CA GLY A 94 -10.18 0.08 -1.99
C GLY A 94 -8.78 0.61 -2.26
N VAL A 95 -7.90 0.40 -1.30
CA VAL A 95 -6.46 0.67 -1.43
C VAL A 95 -5.68 -0.61 -1.14
N HIS A 96 -4.74 -0.93 -2.00
CA HIS A 96 -3.80 -2.02 -1.82
C HIS A 96 -2.38 -1.47 -1.65
N ALA A 97 -1.59 -2.06 -0.74
CA ALA A 97 -0.17 -1.75 -0.57
C ALA A 97 0.63 -3.06 -0.38
N GLY A 98 1.11 -3.60 -1.49
CA GLY A 98 1.87 -4.85 -1.51
C GLY A 98 3.33 -4.66 -1.15
N ALA A 99 3.77 -5.16 0.02
CA ALA A 99 5.14 -5.04 0.49
C ALA A 99 5.68 -3.59 0.45
N ALA A 100 4.87 -2.62 0.88
CA ALA A 100 5.16 -1.20 0.68
C ALA A 100 5.35 -0.40 1.98
N ILE A 101 4.51 -0.60 3.00
CA ILE A 101 4.47 0.24 4.21
C ILE A 101 5.81 0.31 4.97
N HIS A 102 6.65 -0.72 4.87
CA HIS A 102 7.99 -0.71 5.47
C HIS A 102 8.98 0.21 4.75
N CYS A 103 8.68 0.64 3.52
CA CYS A 103 9.47 1.58 2.74
C CYS A 103 9.05 3.04 2.96
N TRP A 104 7.89 3.31 3.56
CA TRP A 104 7.37 4.67 3.67
C TRP A 104 8.12 5.49 4.72
N PRO A 105 8.64 6.68 4.36
CA PRO A 105 9.34 7.56 5.29
C PRO A 105 8.41 8.07 6.40
N GLN A 106 7.16 8.32 6.08
CA GLN A 106 6.13 8.92 6.94
C GLN A 106 4.87 8.03 6.89
N PRO A 107 4.89 6.85 7.54
CA PRO A 107 3.78 5.89 7.42
C PRO A 107 2.47 6.41 8.02
N ARG A 108 2.52 7.31 9.03
CA ARG A 108 1.33 7.90 9.62
C ARG A 108 0.60 8.81 8.63
N GLU A 109 1.34 9.69 7.98
CA GLU A 109 0.82 10.59 6.94
C GLU A 109 0.30 9.79 5.75
N ALA A 110 1.01 8.74 5.35
CA ALA A 110 0.59 7.86 4.27
C ALA A 110 -0.73 7.13 4.59
N VAL A 111 -0.87 6.55 5.78
CA VAL A 111 -2.10 5.85 6.17
C VAL A 111 -3.26 6.85 6.39
N ALA A 112 -2.99 8.06 6.88
CA ALA A 112 -4.00 9.12 6.97
C ALA A 112 -4.52 9.54 5.58
N GLU A 113 -3.63 9.69 4.59
CA GLU A 113 -4.03 9.96 3.20
C GLU A 113 -4.81 8.80 2.59
N ILE A 114 -4.41 7.56 2.84
CA ILE A 114 -5.18 6.37 2.45
C ILE A 114 -6.58 6.41 3.06
N CYS A 115 -6.70 6.70 4.35
CA CYS A 115 -8.00 6.84 5.00
C CYS A 115 -8.82 7.98 4.39
N ARG A 116 -8.18 9.10 4.03
CA ARG A 116 -8.85 10.24 3.39
C ARG A 116 -9.46 9.87 2.04
N VAL A 117 -8.70 9.20 1.17
CA VAL A 117 -9.16 8.88 -0.20
C VAL A 117 -10.13 7.71 -0.26
N LEU A 118 -10.13 6.82 0.73
CA LEU A 118 -11.10 5.73 0.82
C LEU A 118 -12.52 6.27 0.99
N GLU A 119 -13.46 5.70 0.26
CA GLU A 119 -14.90 5.89 0.52
C GLU A 119 -15.28 5.34 1.90
N PRO A 120 -16.33 5.87 2.54
CA PRO A 120 -16.91 5.24 3.73
C PRO A 120 -17.21 3.76 3.49
N GLY A 121 -16.74 2.90 4.39
CA GLY A 121 -16.82 1.44 4.25
C GLY A 121 -15.78 0.82 3.31
N GLY A 122 -14.97 1.61 2.63
CA GLY A 122 -13.86 1.12 1.79
C GLY A 122 -12.78 0.42 2.59
N ALA A 123 -11.96 -0.41 1.92
CA ALA A 123 -10.96 -1.25 2.57
C ALA A 123 -9.53 -0.87 2.18
N PHE A 124 -8.65 -0.82 3.18
CA PHE A 124 -7.20 -0.80 3.02
C PHE A 124 -6.65 -2.21 3.26
N CYS A 125 -5.95 -2.78 2.29
CA CYS A 125 -5.29 -4.07 2.42
C CYS A 125 -3.82 -3.94 2.06
N GLY A 126 -2.96 -4.69 2.77
CA GLY A 126 -1.55 -4.65 2.46
C GLY A 126 -0.78 -5.83 3.00
N THR A 127 0.50 -5.86 2.64
CA THR A 127 1.48 -6.79 3.19
C THR A 127 2.73 -6.06 3.66
N THR A 128 3.37 -6.57 4.69
CA THR A 128 4.66 -6.06 5.16
C THR A 128 5.47 -7.15 5.84
N PHE A 129 6.73 -6.85 6.13
CA PHE A 129 7.60 -7.77 6.85
C PHE A 129 7.31 -7.73 8.35
N LEU A 130 7.23 -8.92 8.94
CA LEU A 130 7.13 -9.08 10.38
C LEU A 130 8.49 -8.86 11.05
N THR A 131 8.51 -8.14 12.16
CA THR A 131 9.66 -8.17 13.07
C THR A 131 9.91 -9.62 13.54
N PRO A 132 11.16 -10.11 13.50
CA PRO A 132 11.46 -11.45 13.99
C PRO A 132 10.91 -11.65 15.41
N GLN A 133 10.12 -12.72 15.58
CA GLN A 133 9.59 -13.09 16.88
C GLN A 133 10.54 -14.11 17.52
N LEU A 134 10.92 -13.85 18.77
CA LEU A 134 11.72 -14.82 19.53
C LEU A 134 10.80 -15.93 20.04
N PRO A 135 11.10 -17.20 19.74
CA PRO A 135 10.37 -18.31 20.33
C PRO A 135 10.50 -18.23 21.86
N PHE A 136 9.36 -18.33 22.56
CA PHE A 136 9.30 -18.35 24.02
C PHE A 136 9.64 -17.03 24.74
N ALA A 137 9.80 -15.90 24.05
CA ALA A 137 9.90 -14.59 24.69
C ALA A 137 8.54 -14.16 25.23
N ASP A 138 8.53 -13.54 26.42
CA ASP A 138 7.40 -12.78 26.88
C ASP A 138 7.26 -11.45 26.13
N ASP A 139 6.13 -10.78 26.29
CA ASP A 139 5.83 -9.52 25.59
C ASP A 139 6.87 -8.43 25.90
N GLU A 140 7.39 -8.38 27.12
CA GLU A 140 8.41 -7.38 27.50
C GLU A 140 9.73 -7.64 26.79
N THR A 141 10.17 -8.88 26.74
CA THR A 141 11.39 -9.29 26.03
C THR A 141 11.26 -9.04 24.53
N GLN A 142 10.11 -9.36 23.93
CA GLN A 142 9.86 -9.08 22.51
C GLN A 142 9.88 -7.57 22.22
N GLN A 143 9.26 -6.73 23.07
CA GLN A 143 9.30 -5.28 22.92
C GLN A 143 10.72 -4.70 23.00
N ARG A 144 11.57 -5.25 23.88
CA ARG A 144 13.00 -4.87 23.98
C ARG A 144 13.77 -5.22 22.73
N VAL A 145 13.52 -6.40 22.15
CA VAL A 145 14.11 -6.82 20.86
C VAL A 145 13.65 -5.92 19.73
N ASP A 146 12.34 -5.60 19.67
CA ASP A 146 11.78 -4.70 18.67
C ASP A 146 12.38 -3.29 18.76
N ALA A 147 12.60 -2.79 19.98
CA ALA A 147 13.26 -1.51 20.21
C ALA A 147 14.72 -1.53 19.77
N ALA A 148 15.49 -2.56 20.16
CA ALA A 148 16.89 -2.71 19.78
C ALA A 148 17.06 -2.85 18.26
N MET A 149 16.17 -3.59 17.59
CA MET A 149 16.19 -3.71 16.14
C MET A 149 15.89 -2.37 15.45
N ARG A 150 14.97 -1.56 15.98
CA ARG A 150 14.71 -0.20 15.48
C ARG A 150 15.93 0.72 15.62
N GLU A 151 16.61 0.68 16.76
CA GLU A 151 17.84 1.45 16.98
C GLU A 151 18.97 1.04 16.05
N LEU A 152 19.19 -0.27 15.88
CA LEU A 152 20.17 -0.82 14.94
C LEU A 152 19.90 -0.39 13.50
N GLN A 153 18.65 -0.46 13.06
CA GLN A 153 18.24 0.00 11.73
C GLN A 153 18.52 1.49 11.53
N THR A 154 18.21 2.31 12.53
CA THR A 154 18.49 3.75 12.49
C THR A 154 19.99 4.05 12.44
N ALA A 155 20.80 3.33 13.19
CA ALA A 155 22.25 3.48 13.25
C ALA A 155 22.96 3.02 11.96
N VAL A 156 22.48 1.94 11.34
CA VAL A 156 23.03 1.40 10.07
C VAL A 156 22.67 2.31 8.90
N VAL A 157 21.45 2.83 8.87
CA VAL A 157 20.99 3.75 7.81
C VAL A 157 21.73 5.08 7.85
N GLY A 158 22.05 5.58 9.03
CA GLY A 158 22.83 6.83 9.18
C GLY A 158 24.27 6.75 8.67
N ARG A 159 24.85 5.53 8.53
CA ARG A 159 26.22 5.30 8.08
C ARG A 159 26.38 4.95 6.59
N ALA A 160 25.36 4.42 5.95
CA ALA A 160 25.45 3.84 4.61
C ALA A 160 24.75 4.68 3.53
N GLY A 161 24.75 5.98 3.60
CA GLY A 161 24.46 6.94 2.51
C GLY A 161 23.50 6.56 1.35
N GLY A 162 22.59 5.57 1.48
CA GLY A 162 21.83 5.16 0.31
C GLY A 162 20.67 4.17 0.48
N THR A 163 20.61 3.37 1.50
CA THR A 163 19.44 2.51 1.73
C THR A 163 18.83 2.80 3.08
N ARG A 164 17.70 3.51 3.10
CA ARG A 164 16.86 3.60 4.30
C ARG A 164 16.51 2.18 4.72
N GLY A 165 16.92 1.77 5.94
CA GLY A 165 16.57 0.44 6.46
C GLY A 165 15.06 0.27 6.44
N PHE A 166 14.60 -0.87 5.97
CA PHE A 166 13.17 -1.18 5.96
C PHE A 166 12.65 -1.24 7.40
N ARG A 167 11.61 -0.45 7.69
CA ARG A 167 10.95 -0.54 8.98
C ARG A 167 10.27 -1.92 9.10
N GLN A 168 10.63 -2.65 10.12
CA GLN A 168 9.92 -3.88 10.46
C GLN A 168 8.70 -3.52 11.32
N TRP A 169 7.66 -4.32 11.17
CA TRP A 169 6.38 -4.09 11.83
C TRP A 169 6.03 -5.30 12.72
N ASN A 170 5.48 -5.05 13.89
CA ASN A 170 4.71 -6.04 14.62
C ASN A 170 3.20 -5.79 14.43
N LYS A 171 2.39 -6.77 14.83
CA LYS A 171 0.93 -6.70 14.66
C LYS A 171 0.30 -5.52 15.40
N LYS A 172 0.83 -5.25 16.62
CA LYS A 172 0.31 -4.18 17.48
C LYS A 172 0.58 -2.81 16.88
N ASP A 173 1.83 -2.52 16.51
CA ASP A 173 2.23 -1.23 15.94
C ASP A 173 1.46 -0.93 14.64
N LEU A 174 1.24 -1.97 13.82
CA LEU A 174 0.50 -1.82 12.57
C LEU A 174 -1.00 -1.56 12.82
N ARG A 175 -1.59 -2.26 13.78
CA ARG A 175 -2.97 -2.00 14.20
C ARG A 175 -3.12 -0.59 14.77
N ASP A 176 -2.25 -0.21 15.70
CA ASP A 176 -2.31 1.08 16.37
C ASP A 176 -2.16 2.22 15.33
N LEU A 177 -1.27 2.09 14.36
CA LEU A 177 -1.14 3.02 13.25
C LEU A 177 -2.45 3.16 12.45
N CYS A 178 -3.08 2.05 12.08
CA CYS A 178 -4.34 2.08 11.33
C CYS A 178 -5.45 2.77 12.14
N VAL A 179 -5.59 2.43 13.42
CA VAL A 179 -6.60 3.00 14.32
C VAL A 179 -6.37 4.50 14.55
N GLU A 180 -5.13 4.92 14.81
CA GLU A 180 -4.77 6.32 14.98
C GLU A 180 -5.06 7.19 13.74
N CYS A 181 -5.02 6.58 12.55
CA CYS A 181 -5.36 7.24 11.29
C CYS A 181 -6.86 7.16 10.93
N GLY A 182 -7.70 6.66 11.83
CA GLY A 182 -9.16 6.64 11.67
C GLY A 182 -9.72 5.39 10.97
N LEU A 183 -8.90 4.35 10.78
CA LEU A 183 -9.36 3.08 10.25
C LEU A 183 -9.86 2.17 11.39
N VAL A 184 -10.84 1.32 11.09
CA VAL A 184 -11.46 0.36 12.02
C VAL A 184 -11.37 -1.06 11.45
N ASP A 185 -11.88 -2.04 12.19
CA ASP A 185 -11.98 -3.44 11.77
C ASP A 185 -10.62 -4.01 11.28
N PHE A 186 -9.55 -3.69 12.04
CA PHE A 186 -8.22 -4.17 11.70
C PHE A 186 -8.13 -5.68 11.87
N GLU A 187 -7.78 -6.38 10.81
CA GLU A 187 -7.49 -7.80 10.79
C GLU A 187 -6.08 -8.05 10.27
N CYS A 188 -5.41 -9.06 10.80
CA CYS A 188 -4.13 -9.50 10.24
C CYS A 188 -3.93 -11.01 10.35
N ASP A 189 -3.16 -11.54 9.39
CA ASP A 189 -2.68 -12.92 9.35
C ASP A 189 -1.18 -12.92 9.09
N VAL A 190 -0.46 -13.89 9.68
CA VAL A 190 1.00 -14.01 9.51
C VAL A 190 1.33 -15.30 8.79
N ARG A 191 2.09 -15.17 7.71
CA ARG A 191 2.57 -16.32 6.93
C ARG A 191 4.03 -16.12 6.54
N GLY A 192 4.90 -17.00 7.01
CA GLY A 192 6.29 -17.04 6.58
C GLY A 192 7.06 -15.72 6.75
N GLY A 193 6.89 -15.00 7.87
CA GLY A 193 7.59 -13.73 8.11
C GLY A 193 6.94 -12.50 7.47
N PHE A 194 5.76 -12.66 6.87
CA PHE A 194 4.95 -11.55 6.35
C PHE A 194 3.68 -11.37 7.18
N ILE A 195 3.30 -10.12 7.38
CA ILE A 195 1.97 -9.74 7.86
C ILE A 195 1.10 -9.40 6.65
N PHE A 196 -0.04 -10.07 6.53
CA PHE A 196 -1.14 -9.70 5.65
C PHE A 196 -2.17 -9.00 6.50
N PHE A 197 -2.56 -7.80 6.17
CA PHE A 197 -3.49 -7.02 6.97
C PHE A 197 -4.58 -6.38 6.13
N SER A 198 -5.68 -6.06 6.79
CA SER A 198 -6.75 -5.21 6.26
C SER A 198 -7.35 -4.35 7.37
N ALA A 199 -7.83 -3.17 6.98
CA ALA A 199 -8.61 -2.28 7.83
C ALA A 199 -9.64 -1.55 6.97
N ARG A 200 -10.62 -0.90 7.58
CA ARG A 200 -11.72 -0.24 6.86
C ARG A 200 -11.87 1.22 7.27
N LYS A 201 -12.28 2.07 6.34
CA LYS A 201 -12.82 3.37 6.71
C LYS A 201 -14.20 3.20 7.33
N PRO A 202 -14.52 3.84 8.46
CA PRO A 202 -15.84 3.78 9.04
C PRO A 202 -16.94 4.13 8.03
N ALA A 203 -18.02 3.36 8.01
CA ALA A 203 -19.23 3.76 7.29
C ALA A 203 -19.98 4.83 8.09
N PRO A 204 -20.77 5.72 7.47
CA PRO A 204 -21.63 6.61 8.18
C PRO A 204 -22.56 5.81 9.12
N VAL A 205 -22.73 6.30 10.33
CA VAL A 205 -23.77 5.75 11.23
C VAL A 205 -25.11 6.11 10.63
N ALA A 206 -25.91 5.09 10.33
CA ALA A 206 -27.26 5.25 9.78
C ALA A 206 -28.19 5.88 10.79
#